data_7c49b43cae42c82d714c745a50b98ad8
#
_entry.id   7c49b43cae42c82d714c745a50b98ad8
#
_cell.length_a   1.000
_cell.length_b   1.000
_cell.length_c   1.000
_cell.angle_alpha   90.00
_cell.angle_beta   90.00
_cell.angle_gamma   90.00
#
_symmetry.space_group_name_H-M   'P 1'
#
loop_
_entity.id
_entity.type
_entity.pdbx_description
1 polymer ?
#
loop_
_entity_poly.entity_id
_entity_poly.type
_entity_poly.pdbx_seq_one_letter_code
_entity_poly.pdbx_strand_id
1 'polypeptide(L)'
;MNIAVAQSGGPTAAINSSLCGVFDEAEKYNEIDRIYGSLNGIEGILNDNLIDLKEVLITENDKQLLKRTPSTVLGSCRFKLKNSSDDDSDYKRITQNFAKHNIKAFFYIGGNDSMDTVMKLDAYFRENHIDIKVVGVPKTIDNDLPLTDHTPGFGSAAKYVATTLQEIIRDSRVYSIPSVTIVEIMGRDAGWLTASSCVLRANGEPAPHLIYLPESDFSEEHYLEDVKRISERYKAVIVAVSEGIDCLASRSEATDAFGHKYLSGVGKYLEELTRDHIGCKVRSIELNVMQRCGSHIASLTDLDEAWRIGAAAVNEALKYGGSGVMMGFRRISNNPYRVGIAPLDLSLIHISEPTRLDV
;
A
#
# COMPACT_ATOMS: atom_id res chain seq x y z
N MET A 1 11.87 2.21 29.51
CA MET A 1 12.38 1.78 28.20
C MET A 1 11.85 2.69 27.10
N ASN A 2 12.44 2.61 25.88
CA ASN A 2 11.93 3.37 24.73
C ASN A 2 11.52 2.43 23.59
N ILE A 3 10.70 2.94 22.70
CA ILE A 3 10.33 2.26 21.46
C ILE A 3 10.64 3.14 20.24
N ALA A 4 10.74 2.52 19.09
CA ALA A 4 10.89 3.24 17.82
C ALA A 4 9.83 2.78 16.81
N VAL A 5 9.40 3.70 15.96
CA VAL A 5 8.51 3.43 14.83
C VAL A 5 9.07 4.09 13.57
N ALA A 6 8.96 3.42 12.45
CA ALA A 6 9.39 3.93 11.14
C ALA A 6 8.34 3.66 10.07
N GLN A 7 8.35 4.49 9.02
CA GLN A 7 7.50 4.35 7.83
C GLN A 7 8.36 4.06 6.61
N SER A 8 7.92 3.18 5.72
CA SER A 8 8.70 2.76 4.55
C SER A 8 7.82 2.44 3.34
N GLY A 9 8.46 2.45 2.15
CA GLY A 9 7.82 2.16 0.88
C GLY A 9 6.95 3.30 0.35
N GLY A 10 6.06 3.00 -0.60
CA GLY A 10 5.15 3.98 -1.17
C GLY A 10 4.19 4.55 -0.11
N PRO A 11 3.95 5.88 -0.09
CA PRO A 11 3.02 6.47 0.86
C PRO A 11 1.57 6.07 0.56
N THR A 12 0.70 6.19 1.58
CA THR A 12 -0.76 5.98 1.43
C THR A 12 -1.52 7.05 2.22
N ALA A 13 -2.83 7.16 1.99
CA ALA A 13 -3.68 8.03 2.79
C ALA A 13 -3.85 7.54 4.24
N ALA A 14 -3.58 6.27 4.53
CA ALA A 14 -3.81 5.66 5.84
C ALA A 14 -2.54 5.42 6.68
N ILE A 15 -1.34 5.57 6.09
CA ILE A 15 -0.08 5.20 6.77
C ILE A 15 0.16 5.97 8.08
N ASN A 16 -0.23 7.23 8.12
CA ASN A 16 -0.09 8.06 9.32
C ASN A 16 -1.11 7.70 10.40
N SER A 17 -2.24 7.11 10.02
CA SER A 17 -3.20 6.56 10.99
C SER A 17 -2.60 5.34 11.70
N SER A 18 -1.86 4.48 11.00
CA SER A 18 -1.11 3.38 11.64
C SER A 18 -0.05 3.90 12.60
N LEU A 19 0.70 4.94 12.22
CA LEU A 19 1.66 5.61 13.11
C LEU A 19 0.98 6.15 14.37
N CYS A 20 -0.17 6.82 14.20
CA CYS A 20 -0.94 7.32 15.33
C CYS A 20 -1.43 6.19 16.25
N GLY A 21 -1.81 5.04 15.68
CA GLY A 21 -2.20 3.86 16.46
C GLY A 21 -1.05 3.30 17.31
N VAL A 22 0.16 3.24 16.75
CA VAL A 22 1.36 2.88 17.50
C VAL A 22 1.62 3.86 18.64
N PHE A 23 1.54 5.16 18.35
CA PHE A 23 1.75 6.21 19.34
C PHE A 23 0.72 6.17 20.47
N ASP A 24 -0.57 6.20 20.16
CA ASP A 24 -1.67 6.21 21.12
C ASP A 24 -1.66 5.00 22.05
N GLU A 25 -1.31 3.81 21.51
CA GLU A 25 -1.24 2.61 22.33
C GLU A 25 0.00 2.61 23.22
N ALA A 26 1.15 3.03 22.69
CA ALA A 26 2.40 3.10 23.43
C ALA A 26 2.32 4.08 24.61
N GLU A 27 1.59 5.19 24.50
CA GLU A 27 1.38 6.14 25.60
C GLU A 27 0.67 5.54 26.82
N LYS A 28 -0.03 4.43 26.67
CA LYS A 28 -0.71 3.75 27.79
C LYS A 28 0.22 2.92 28.68
N TYR A 29 1.46 2.69 28.22
CA TYR A 29 2.46 1.92 28.96
C TYR A 29 3.38 2.86 29.74
N ASN A 30 3.23 2.88 31.07
CA ASN A 30 3.98 3.77 31.95
C ASN A 30 5.51 3.52 31.93
N GLU A 31 5.95 2.33 31.50
CA GLU A 31 7.35 1.98 31.34
C GLU A 31 8.00 2.56 30.06
N ILE A 32 7.21 3.18 29.18
CA ILE A 32 7.74 3.82 27.96
C ILE A 32 8.00 5.31 28.23
N ASP A 33 9.28 5.65 28.31
CA ASP A 33 9.70 7.03 28.49
C ASP A 33 9.57 7.86 27.20
N ARG A 34 10.11 7.33 26.08
CA ARG A 34 10.12 8.00 24.79
C ARG A 34 9.58 7.11 23.67
N ILE A 35 8.93 7.73 22.70
CA ILE A 35 8.43 7.11 21.47
C ILE A 35 9.14 7.76 20.31
N TYR A 36 10.15 7.09 19.76
CA TYR A 36 10.96 7.63 18.68
C TYR A 36 10.32 7.38 17.31
N GLY A 37 10.18 8.44 16.53
CA GLY A 37 9.93 8.36 15.10
C GLY A 37 11.26 8.36 14.33
N SER A 38 11.51 7.34 13.54
CA SER A 38 12.70 7.28 12.69
C SER A 38 12.46 8.01 11.37
N LEU A 39 13.25 9.03 11.07
CA LEU A 39 13.15 9.79 9.84
C LEU A 39 13.75 9.02 8.66
N ASN A 40 12.94 8.84 7.61
CA ASN A 40 13.30 8.05 6.43
C ASN A 40 13.52 6.56 6.71
N GLY A 41 12.57 5.93 7.40
CA GLY A 41 12.54 4.48 7.55
C GLY A 41 13.72 3.92 8.34
N ILE A 42 14.27 2.79 7.87
CA ILE A 42 15.42 2.15 8.52
C ILE A 42 16.70 2.97 8.38
N GLU A 43 16.81 3.81 7.35
CA GLU A 43 17.97 4.72 7.21
C GLU A 43 18.07 5.71 8.37
N GLY A 44 16.94 6.13 8.93
CA GLY A 44 16.91 6.97 10.12
C GLY A 44 17.48 6.25 11.34
N ILE A 45 17.19 4.96 11.52
CA ILE A 45 17.81 4.14 12.58
C ILE A 45 19.31 4.02 12.33
N LEU A 46 19.73 3.72 11.10
CA LEU A 46 21.14 3.58 10.73
C LEU A 46 21.94 4.87 10.96
N ASN A 47 21.34 6.02 10.64
CA ASN A 47 22.00 7.31 10.72
C ASN A 47 21.74 8.06 12.04
N ASP A 48 21.09 7.39 13.01
CA ASP A 48 20.74 7.97 14.31
C ASP A 48 19.88 9.25 14.20
N ASN A 49 18.99 9.28 13.19
CA ASN A 49 18.11 10.40 12.90
C ASN A 49 16.69 10.12 13.42
N LEU A 50 16.53 10.35 14.72
CA LEU A 50 15.31 10.05 15.47
C LEU A 50 14.69 11.34 16.03
N ILE A 51 13.35 11.40 16.05
CA ILE A 51 12.59 12.47 16.73
C ILE A 51 11.76 11.85 17.85
N ASP A 52 11.58 12.57 18.96
CA ASP A 52 10.64 12.14 20.01
C ASP A 52 9.23 12.56 19.63
N LEU A 53 8.37 11.59 19.36
CA LEU A 53 6.99 11.87 18.96
C LEU A 53 6.15 12.49 20.09
N LYS A 54 6.52 12.29 21.36
CA LYS A 54 5.86 12.95 22.49
C LYS A 54 6.09 14.47 22.49
N GLU A 55 7.16 14.96 21.85
CA GLU A 55 7.43 16.39 21.71
C GLU A 55 6.68 17.01 20.51
N VAL A 56 6.17 16.19 19.60
CA VAL A 56 5.47 16.64 18.37
C VAL A 56 3.96 16.45 18.45
N LEU A 57 3.51 15.31 18.98
CA LEU A 57 2.08 14.96 19.11
C LEU A 57 1.57 15.29 20.51
N ILE A 58 1.48 16.60 20.81
CA ILE A 58 1.20 17.09 22.17
C ILE A 58 -0.31 17.09 22.47
N THR A 59 -1.12 17.43 21.49
CA THR A 59 -2.57 17.58 21.66
C THR A 59 -3.36 16.53 20.89
N GLU A 60 -4.60 16.30 21.31
CA GLU A 60 -5.50 15.43 20.54
C GLU A 60 -5.72 15.96 19.10
N ASN A 61 -5.68 17.27 18.91
CA ASN A 61 -5.78 17.87 17.58
C ASN A 61 -4.59 17.50 16.69
N ASP A 62 -3.37 17.42 17.22
CA ASP A 62 -2.18 16.99 16.47
C ASP A 62 -2.34 15.54 15.99
N LYS A 63 -2.88 14.67 16.85
CA LYS A 63 -3.18 13.28 16.50
C LYS A 63 -4.25 13.16 15.41
N GLN A 64 -5.31 13.97 15.49
CA GLN A 64 -6.37 13.99 14.47
C GLN A 64 -5.88 14.55 13.13
N LEU A 65 -5.01 15.55 13.16
CA LEU A 65 -4.33 16.05 11.96
C LEU A 65 -3.41 14.98 11.37
N LEU A 66 -2.62 14.32 12.20
CA LEU A 66 -1.74 13.22 11.76
C LEU A 66 -2.52 12.14 11.00
N LYS A 67 -3.63 11.64 11.55
CA LYS A 67 -4.47 10.61 10.93
C LYS A 67 -4.96 10.98 9.53
N ARG A 68 -5.13 12.26 9.24
CA ARG A 68 -5.66 12.78 7.97
C ARG A 68 -4.61 13.39 7.05
N THR A 69 -3.37 13.50 7.53
CA THR A 69 -2.26 14.02 6.72
C THR A 69 -1.88 12.98 5.67
N PRO A 70 -1.87 13.35 4.37
CA PRO A 70 -1.47 12.42 3.31
C PRO A 70 0.03 12.15 3.34
N SER A 71 0.44 11.05 2.70
CA SER A 71 1.84 10.65 2.59
C SER A 71 2.43 10.19 3.93
N THR A 72 3.76 10.20 4.06
CA THR A 72 4.49 9.77 5.26
C THR A 72 5.06 10.96 6.00
N VAL A 73 4.65 11.18 7.24
CA VAL A 73 5.19 12.32 8.05
C VAL A 73 6.61 12.09 8.52
N LEU A 74 7.02 10.84 8.69
CA LEU A 74 8.39 10.47 9.04
C LEU A 74 9.30 10.30 7.82
N GLY A 75 8.80 10.59 6.61
CA GLY A 75 9.49 10.26 5.38
C GLY A 75 9.48 8.75 5.10
N SER A 76 10.15 8.36 4.04
CA SER A 76 10.27 6.96 3.60
C SER A 76 11.68 6.72 3.08
N CYS A 77 12.10 5.47 3.04
CA CYS A 77 13.35 5.08 2.40
C CYS A 77 13.13 3.93 1.42
N ARG A 78 14.13 3.74 0.60
CA ARG A 78 14.27 2.61 -0.32
C ARG A 78 15.56 1.86 0.00
N PHE A 79 15.67 1.38 1.25
CA PHE A 79 16.82 0.66 1.73
C PHE A 79 16.48 -0.82 1.95
N LYS A 80 17.31 -1.71 1.45
CA LYS A 80 17.16 -3.16 1.60
C LYS A 80 18.34 -3.71 2.39
N LEU A 81 18.05 -4.28 3.57
CA LEU A 81 19.08 -4.97 4.35
C LEU A 81 19.58 -6.19 3.59
N LYS A 82 20.91 -6.35 3.52
CA LYS A 82 21.52 -7.59 3.04
C LYS A 82 21.23 -8.71 4.05
N ASN A 83 21.51 -9.96 3.68
CA ASN A 83 21.47 -11.03 4.66
C ASN A 83 22.63 -10.86 5.66
N SER A 84 22.38 -11.10 6.94
CA SER A 84 23.39 -10.95 7.99
C SER A 84 24.59 -11.88 7.83
N SER A 85 24.39 -13.03 7.14
CA SER A 85 25.47 -13.95 6.76
C SER A 85 26.45 -13.34 5.75
N ASP A 86 26.00 -12.42 4.91
CA ASP A 86 26.82 -11.80 3.86
C ASP A 86 27.50 -10.53 4.37
N ASP A 87 26.75 -9.71 5.14
CA ASP A 87 27.24 -8.46 5.73
C ASP A 87 26.35 -8.08 6.93
N ASP A 88 26.90 -8.12 8.13
CA ASP A 88 26.18 -7.79 9.37
C ASP A 88 26.44 -6.37 9.89
N SER A 89 27.18 -5.55 9.13
CA SER A 89 27.56 -4.19 9.54
C SER A 89 26.38 -3.30 9.87
N ASP A 90 25.32 -3.34 9.04
CA ASP A 90 24.11 -2.57 9.27
C ASP A 90 23.34 -3.05 10.51
N TYR A 91 23.29 -4.35 10.75
CA TYR A 91 22.65 -4.93 11.93
C TYR A 91 23.35 -4.51 13.23
N LYS A 92 24.70 -4.53 13.24
CA LYS A 92 25.51 -4.03 14.35
C LYS A 92 25.24 -2.56 14.63
N ARG A 93 25.16 -1.75 13.57
CA ARG A 93 24.90 -0.32 13.68
C ARG A 93 23.48 -0.04 14.20
N ILE A 94 22.46 -0.75 13.70
CA ILE A 94 21.09 -0.69 14.21
C ILE A 94 21.05 -1.06 15.69
N THR A 95 21.72 -2.16 16.07
CA THR A 95 21.77 -2.62 17.46
C THR A 95 22.44 -1.60 18.38
N GLN A 96 23.54 -0.98 17.94
CA GLN A 96 24.23 0.07 18.68
C GLN A 96 23.33 1.29 18.90
N ASN A 97 22.62 1.74 17.87
CA ASN A 97 21.70 2.88 17.95
C ASN A 97 20.49 2.55 18.84
N PHE A 98 19.95 1.33 18.76
CA PHE A 98 18.89 0.90 19.66
C PHE A 98 19.37 0.85 21.12
N ALA A 99 20.56 0.35 21.38
CA ALA A 99 21.16 0.35 22.72
C ALA A 99 21.40 1.77 23.24
N LYS A 100 21.94 2.67 22.41
CA LYS A 100 22.19 4.09 22.73
C LYS A 100 20.91 4.79 23.21
N HIS A 101 19.79 4.53 22.56
CA HIS A 101 18.50 5.13 22.89
C HIS A 101 17.63 4.28 23.80
N ASN A 102 18.15 3.18 24.37
CA ASN A 102 17.40 2.23 25.20
C ASN A 102 16.08 1.74 24.52
N ILE A 103 16.11 1.53 23.19
CA ILE A 103 14.97 1.04 22.40
C ILE A 103 14.86 -0.47 22.61
N LYS A 104 13.66 -0.94 23.01
CA LYS A 104 13.35 -2.35 23.29
C LYS A 104 12.29 -2.92 22.34
N ALA A 105 11.60 -2.07 21.58
CA ALA A 105 10.69 -2.51 20.54
C ALA A 105 10.77 -1.58 19.32
N PHE A 106 10.71 -2.17 18.14
CA PHE A 106 10.71 -1.47 16.86
C PHE A 106 9.50 -1.88 16.04
N PHE A 107 8.74 -0.89 15.55
CA PHE A 107 7.56 -1.06 14.74
C PHE A 107 7.84 -0.53 13.34
N TYR A 108 7.75 -1.40 12.33
CA TYR A 108 8.06 -1.00 10.96
C TYR A 108 6.80 -1.03 10.09
N ILE A 109 6.31 0.16 9.71
CA ILE A 109 5.10 0.33 8.90
C ILE A 109 5.52 0.31 7.43
N GLY A 110 5.08 -0.71 6.67
CA GLY A 110 5.47 -0.81 5.27
C GLY A 110 4.89 -2.00 4.51
N GLY A 111 5.36 -2.19 3.28
CA GLY A 111 4.99 -3.29 2.38
C GLY A 111 5.94 -4.49 2.48
N ASN A 112 5.99 -5.31 1.42
CA ASN A 112 6.77 -6.56 1.36
C ASN A 112 8.24 -6.39 1.78
N ASP A 113 8.97 -5.40 1.22
CA ASP A 113 10.39 -5.17 1.57
C ASP A 113 10.59 -4.77 3.04
N SER A 114 9.59 -4.09 3.64
CA SER A 114 9.64 -3.75 5.06
C SER A 114 9.42 -4.97 5.93
N MET A 115 8.56 -5.89 5.52
CA MET A 115 8.35 -7.16 6.22
C MET A 115 9.57 -8.07 6.12
N ASP A 116 10.27 -8.10 4.99
CA ASP A 116 11.58 -8.74 4.85
C ASP A 116 12.60 -8.16 5.85
N THR A 117 12.63 -6.84 6.00
CA THR A 117 13.49 -6.18 7.00
C THR A 117 13.13 -6.59 8.44
N VAL A 118 11.84 -6.65 8.78
CA VAL A 118 11.36 -7.11 10.11
C VAL A 118 11.84 -8.53 10.40
N MET A 119 11.65 -9.43 9.43
CA MET A 119 12.07 -10.83 9.55
C MET A 119 13.59 -10.96 9.75
N LYS A 120 14.38 -10.27 8.95
CA LYS A 120 15.84 -10.28 9.03
C LYS A 120 16.37 -9.73 10.36
N LEU A 121 15.79 -8.63 10.83
CA LEU A 121 16.18 -8.04 12.13
C LEU A 121 15.83 -8.97 13.29
N ASP A 122 14.63 -9.56 13.28
CA ASP A 122 14.21 -10.49 14.33
C ASP A 122 15.12 -11.74 14.37
N ALA A 123 15.43 -12.31 13.20
CA ALA A 123 16.35 -13.45 13.10
C ALA A 123 17.72 -13.12 13.67
N TYR A 124 18.29 -11.99 13.26
CA TYR A 124 19.59 -11.53 13.78
C TYR A 124 19.59 -11.30 15.29
N PHE A 125 18.53 -10.68 15.83
CA PHE A 125 18.42 -10.42 17.27
C PHE A 125 18.28 -11.71 18.06
N ARG A 126 17.52 -12.69 17.59
CA ARG A 126 17.41 -14.02 18.22
C ARG A 126 18.74 -14.77 18.24
N GLU A 127 19.44 -14.81 17.10
CA GLU A 127 20.73 -15.49 16.95
C GLU A 127 21.80 -14.88 17.86
N ASN A 128 21.76 -13.56 18.07
CA ASN A 128 22.73 -12.84 18.89
C ASN A 128 22.24 -12.57 20.33
N HIS A 129 21.13 -13.18 20.77
CA HIS A 129 20.55 -13.02 22.12
C HIS A 129 20.27 -11.56 22.49
N ILE A 130 19.84 -10.74 21.51
CA ILE A 130 19.51 -9.33 21.70
C ILE A 130 18.01 -9.24 22.02
N ASP A 131 17.68 -8.71 23.20
CA ASP A 131 16.28 -8.58 23.65
C ASP A 131 15.64 -7.29 23.11
N ILE A 132 15.30 -7.30 21.83
CA ILE A 132 14.56 -6.25 21.12
C ILE A 132 13.45 -6.91 20.32
N LYS A 133 12.21 -6.42 20.47
CA LYS A 133 11.06 -6.90 19.70
C LYS A 133 10.94 -6.13 18.38
N VAL A 134 10.64 -6.84 17.30
CA VAL A 134 10.44 -6.24 15.98
C VAL A 134 9.10 -6.70 15.43
N VAL A 135 8.17 -5.77 15.18
CA VAL A 135 6.84 -6.07 14.68
C VAL A 135 6.53 -5.26 13.43
N GLY A 136 6.07 -5.94 12.39
CA GLY A 136 5.63 -5.33 11.13
C GLY A 136 4.18 -4.83 11.23
N VAL A 137 3.94 -3.63 10.71
CA VAL A 137 2.61 -3.07 10.51
C VAL A 137 2.38 -2.95 9.01
N PRO A 138 1.45 -3.72 8.42
CA PRO A 138 1.27 -3.73 6.96
C PRO A 138 0.75 -2.40 6.45
N LYS A 139 1.19 -2.05 5.26
CA LYS A 139 0.73 -0.88 4.51
C LYS A 139 1.07 -1.06 3.03
N THR A 140 0.06 -1.11 2.19
CA THR A 140 0.14 -0.98 0.72
C THR A 140 -1.23 -0.66 0.15
N ILE A 141 -1.30 0.07 -0.96
CA ILE A 141 -2.54 0.25 -1.71
C ILE A 141 -2.83 -0.93 -2.63
N ASP A 142 -1.81 -1.72 -2.96
CA ASP A 142 -1.89 -2.78 -3.99
C ASP A 142 -2.66 -4.01 -3.49
N ASN A 143 -2.81 -4.13 -2.16
CA ASN A 143 -3.48 -5.27 -1.51
C ASN A 143 -2.81 -6.62 -1.82
N ASP A 144 -1.50 -6.61 -1.95
CA ASP A 144 -0.66 -7.72 -2.44
C ASP A 144 0.04 -8.51 -1.32
N LEU A 145 -0.20 -8.17 -0.05
CA LEU A 145 0.35 -8.91 1.08
C LEU A 145 -0.46 -10.20 1.33
N PRO A 146 0.19 -11.38 1.36
CA PRO A 146 -0.50 -12.63 1.63
C PRO A 146 -0.95 -12.75 3.08
N LEU A 147 -1.84 -13.69 3.35
CA LEU A 147 -2.36 -14.08 4.67
C LEU A 147 -3.23 -13.03 5.38
N THR A 148 -3.28 -11.80 4.92
CA THR A 148 -4.20 -10.77 5.43
C THR A 148 -5.41 -10.61 4.49
N ASP A 149 -6.58 -10.32 5.04
CA ASP A 149 -7.80 -10.10 4.25
C ASP A 149 -7.65 -8.90 3.30
N HIS A 150 -7.06 -7.82 3.80
CA HIS A 150 -6.71 -6.63 3.04
C HIS A 150 -5.61 -5.85 3.78
N THR A 151 -5.14 -4.77 3.16
CA THR A 151 -4.05 -3.95 3.70
C THR A 151 -4.49 -2.51 3.94
N PRO A 152 -4.02 -1.86 5.04
CA PRO A 152 -4.23 -0.42 5.23
C PRO A 152 -3.69 0.40 4.05
N GLY A 153 -4.54 1.28 3.53
CA GLY A 153 -4.28 2.08 2.33
C GLY A 153 -5.10 1.63 1.12
N PHE A 154 -5.38 0.32 0.97
CA PHE A 154 -6.19 -0.20 -0.14
C PHE A 154 -7.60 0.38 -0.14
N GLY A 155 -8.30 0.38 1.00
CA GLY A 155 -9.68 0.86 1.08
C GLY A 155 -9.84 2.33 0.69
N SER A 156 -8.88 3.18 1.07
CA SER A 156 -8.86 4.59 0.68
C SER A 156 -8.56 4.78 -0.80
N ALA A 157 -7.60 4.04 -1.35
CA ALA A 157 -7.25 4.07 -2.76
C ALA A 157 -8.40 3.55 -3.64
N ALA A 158 -9.06 2.46 -3.25
CA ALA A 158 -10.23 1.92 -3.94
C ALA A 158 -11.40 2.93 -3.95
N LYS A 159 -11.65 3.61 -2.84
CA LYS A 159 -12.64 4.69 -2.76
C LYS A 159 -12.28 5.86 -3.67
N TYR A 160 -11.00 6.24 -3.73
CA TYR A 160 -10.50 7.27 -4.64
C TYR A 160 -10.76 6.87 -6.10
N VAL A 161 -10.36 5.66 -6.50
CA VAL A 161 -10.57 5.11 -7.84
C VAL A 161 -12.05 5.15 -8.21
N ALA A 162 -12.94 4.61 -7.36
CA ALA A 162 -14.37 4.58 -7.63
C ALA A 162 -14.97 5.99 -7.76
N THR A 163 -14.63 6.92 -6.87
CA THR A 163 -15.16 8.29 -6.89
C THR A 163 -14.69 9.04 -8.13
N THR A 164 -13.39 8.98 -8.44
CA THR A 164 -12.81 9.66 -9.61
C THR A 164 -13.35 9.09 -10.92
N LEU A 165 -13.48 7.76 -11.02
CA LEU A 165 -14.10 7.13 -12.19
C LEU A 165 -15.56 7.54 -12.38
N GLN A 166 -16.33 7.68 -11.31
CA GLN A 166 -17.72 8.16 -11.41
C GLN A 166 -17.79 9.58 -12.00
N GLU A 167 -16.86 10.46 -11.63
CA GLU A 167 -16.75 11.81 -12.16
C GLU A 167 -16.33 11.78 -13.65
N ILE A 168 -15.34 10.97 -14.01
CA ILE A 168 -14.88 10.78 -15.39
C ILE A 168 -15.99 10.23 -16.27
N ILE A 169 -16.79 9.26 -15.79
CA ILE A 169 -17.92 8.70 -16.49
C ILE A 169 -18.95 9.79 -16.82
N ARG A 170 -19.26 10.65 -15.87
CA ARG A 170 -20.22 11.76 -16.06
C ARG A 170 -19.68 12.78 -17.06
N ASP A 171 -18.41 13.20 -16.92
CA ASP A 171 -17.78 14.13 -17.88
C ASP A 171 -17.77 13.56 -19.30
N SER A 172 -17.44 12.29 -19.45
CA SER A 172 -17.36 11.64 -20.78
C SER A 172 -18.71 11.61 -21.51
N ARG A 173 -19.84 11.66 -20.81
CA ARG A 173 -21.19 11.57 -21.37
C ARG A 173 -21.78 12.90 -21.83
N VAL A 174 -21.10 14.03 -21.59
CA VAL A 174 -21.64 15.35 -21.97
C VAL A 174 -21.61 15.61 -23.47
N TYR A 175 -20.81 14.83 -24.22
CA TYR A 175 -20.63 15.00 -25.65
C TYR A 175 -21.46 13.99 -26.44
N SER A 176 -21.98 14.42 -27.59
CA SER A 176 -22.77 13.57 -28.51
C SER A 176 -21.88 12.75 -29.48
N ILE A 177 -20.58 13.01 -29.51
CA ILE A 177 -19.63 12.32 -30.40
C ILE A 177 -19.15 11.01 -29.76
N PRO A 178 -18.88 9.96 -30.55
CA PRO A 178 -18.25 8.75 -30.06
C PRO A 178 -16.88 9.02 -29.43
N SER A 179 -16.64 8.42 -28.27
CA SER A 179 -15.38 8.58 -27.56
C SER A 179 -15.02 7.37 -26.69
N VAL A 180 -13.74 7.16 -26.50
CA VAL A 180 -13.19 6.17 -25.56
C VAL A 180 -12.33 6.90 -24.52
N THR A 181 -12.57 6.65 -23.25
CA THR A 181 -11.72 7.14 -22.16
C THR A 181 -11.11 5.93 -21.45
N ILE A 182 -9.79 5.88 -21.42
CA ILE A 182 -8.99 4.83 -20.81
C ILE A 182 -8.44 5.38 -19.51
N VAL A 183 -8.67 4.70 -18.40
CA VAL A 183 -8.18 5.11 -17.07
C VAL A 183 -7.19 4.08 -16.58
N GLU A 184 -5.92 4.46 -16.50
CA GLU A 184 -4.84 3.65 -15.97
C GLU A 184 -4.80 3.77 -14.45
N ILE A 185 -4.76 2.61 -13.78
CA ILE A 185 -4.83 2.46 -12.34
C ILE A 185 -3.59 1.73 -11.85
N MET A 186 -2.92 2.28 -10.83
CA MET A 186 -1.79 1.61 -10.19
C MET A 186 -2.21 0.31 -9.50
N GLY A 187 -1.25 -0.54 -9.20
CA GLY A 187 -1.45 -1.82 -8.51
C GLY A 187 -0.34 -2.82 -8.82
N ARG A 188 0.63 -2.43 -9.62
CA ARG A 188 1.71 -3.29 -10.12
C ARG A 188 1.15 -4.58 -10.74
N ASP A 189 1.61 -5.74 -10.22
CA ASP A 189 1.20 -7.07 -10.68
C ASP A 189 -0.11 -7.55 -10.02
N ALA A 190 -0.74 -6.70 -9.18
CA ALA A 190 -2.00 -6.99 -8.49
C ALA A 190 -3.13 -6.11 -9.00
N GLY A 191 -4.17 -6.72 -9.54
CA GLY A 191 -5.32 -6.04 -10.15
C GLY A 191 -6.41 -5.55 -9.17
N TRP A 192 -6.21 -5.66 -7.85
CA TRP A 192 -7.24 -5.35 -6.86
C TRP A 192 -7.81 -3.93 -6.96
N LEU A 193 -6.97 -2.92 -7.16
CA LEU A 193 -7.43 -1.53 -7.31
C LEU A 193 -8.22 -1.34 -8.60
N THR A 194 -7.75 -1.90 -9.70
CA THR A 194 -8.47 -1.85 -10.99
C THR A 194 -9.79 -2.61 -10.90
N ALA A 195 -9.79 -3.79 -10.28
CA ALA A 195 -11.00 -4.57 -10.03
C ALA A 195 -12.01 -3.82 -9.14
N SER A 196 -11.55 -3.02 -8.17
CA SER A 196 -12.43 -2.24 -7.29
C SER A 196 -13.34 -1.27 -8.06
N SER A 197 -12.96 -0.88 -9.27
CA SER A 197 -13.79 -0.06 -10.16
C SER A 197 -15.13 -0.70 -10.51
N CYS A 198 -15.26 -2.04 -10.41
CA CYS A 198 -16.49 -2.77 -10.68
C CYS A 198 -17.62 -2.43 -9.68
N VAL A 199 -17.30 -1.85 -8.52
CA VAL A 199 -18.31 -1.44 -7.52
C VAL A 199 -19.32 -0.45 -8.10
N LEU A 200 -18.92 0.35 -9.10
CA LEU A 200 -19.80 1.27 -9.77
C LEU A 200 -20.93 0.53 -10.53
N ARG A 201 -20.63 -0.64 -11.10
CA ARG A 201 -21.63 -1.48 -11.78
C ARG A 201 -22.66 -2.03 -10.78
N ALA A 202 -22.23 -2.38 -9.57
CA ALA A 202 -23.14 -2.83 -8.52
C ALA A 202 -24.11 -1.74 -8.08
N ASN A 203 -23.76 -0.48 -8.25
CA ASN A 203 -24.62 0.67 -7.97
C ASN A 203 -25.47 1.10 -9.17
N GLY A 204 -25.58 0.27 -10.22
CA GLY A 204 -26.39 0.52 -11.41
C GLY A 204 -25.73 1.36 -12.51
N GLU A 205 -24.45 1.71 -12.35
CA GLU A 205 -23.68 2.37 -13.39
C GLU A 205 -23.18 1.34 -14.41
N PRO A 206 -23.43 1.49 -15.73
CA PRO A 206 -22.96 0.51 -16.73
C PRO A 206 -21.43 0.57 -16.96
N ALA A 207 -20.75 1.63 -16.52
CA ALA A 207 -19.32 1.81 -16.69
C ALA A 207 -18.54 1.63 -15.33
N PRO A 208 -17.24 1.32 -15.35
CA PRO A 208 -16.42 1.10 -16.56
C PRO A 208 -16.95 -0.10 -17.37
N HIS A 209 -16.99 0.06 -18.69
CA HIS A 209 -17.53 -0.98 -19.57
C HIS A 209 -16.58 -2.16 -19.73
N LEU A 210 -15.28 -1.89 -19.74
CA LEU A 210 -14.20 -2.86 -19.84
C LEU A 210 -13.25 -2.67 -18.65
N ILE A 211 -12.74 -3.78 -18.11
CA ILE A 211 -11.78 -3.81 -17.00
C ILE A 211 -10.71 -4.84 -17.35
N TYR A 212 -9.45 -4.42 -17.43
CA TYR A 212 -8.31 -5.29 -17.73
C TYR A 212 -7.36 -5.38 -16.54
N LEU A 213 -7.09 -6.59 -16.09
CA LEU A 213 -6.29 -6.91 -14.91
C LEU A 213 -4.98 -7.60 -15.30
N PRO A 214 -3.91 -7.46 -14.53
CA PRO A 214 -2.63 -8.11 -14.82
C PRO A 214 -2.69 -9.63 -14.67
N GLU A 215 -3.65 -10.16 -13.90
CA GLU A 215 -3.84 -11.60 -13.69
C GLU A 215 -4.46 -12.31 -14.88
N SER A 216 -5.00 -11.58 -15.85
CA SER A 216 -5.58 -12.14 -17.06
C SER A 216 -4.69 -11.92 -18.27
N ASP A 217 -4.70 -12.87 -19.21
CA ASP A 217 -4.00 -12.71 -20.46
C ASP A 217 -4.57 -11.52 -21.25
N PHE A 218 -3.71 -10.57 -21.61
CA PHE A 218 -4.10 -9.41 -22.40
C PHE A 218 -3.71 -9.61 -23.87
N SER A 219 -4.62 -9.29 -24.79
CA SER A 219 -4.40 -9.27 -26.22
C SER A 219 -4.91 -7.97 -26.80
N GLU A 220 -4.08 -7.28 -27.58
CA GLU A 220 -4.45 -6.04 -28.28
C GLU A 220 -5.59 -6.26 -29.26
N GLU A 221 -5.61 -7.41 -29.93
CA GLU A 221 -6.69 -7.78 -30.86
C GLU A 221 -8.02 -7.91 -30.14
N HIS A 222 -8.08 -8.70 -29.06
CA HIS A 222 -9.29 -8.85 -28.24
C HIS A 222 -9.71 -7.52 -27.60
N TYR A 223 -8.76 -6.70 -27.18
CA TYR A 223 -9.04 -5.36 -26.66
C TYR A 223 -9.77 -4.50 -27.71
N LEU A 224 -9.25 -4.45 -28.95
CA LEU A 224 -9.87 -3.68 -30.03
C LEU A 224 -11.26 -4.21 -30.41
N GLU A 225 -11.45 -5.53 -30.44
CA GLU A 225 -12.75 -6.16 -30.67
C GLU A 225 -13.75 -5.80 -29.57
N ASP A 226 -13.33 -5.83 -28.30
CA ASP A 226 -14.17 -5.45 -27.17
C ASP A 226 -14.56 -3.97 -27.25
N VAL A 227 -13.62 -3.07 -27.53
CA VAL A 227 -13.91 -1.64 -27.69
C VAL A 227 -14.91 -1.40 -28.84
N LYS A 228 -14.74 -2.05 -30.00
CA LYS A 228 -15.68 -1.97 -31.12
C LYS A 228 -17.08 -2.41 -30.70
N ARG A 229 -17.18 -3.61 -30.12
CA ARG A 229 -18.46 -4.20 -29.68
C ARG A 229 -19.19 -3.32 -28.67
N ILE A 230 -18.46 -2.72 -27.72
CA ILE A 230 -19.05 -1.82 -26.72
C ILE A 230 -19.45 -0.46 -27.34
N SER A 231 -18.67 0.04 -28.31
CA SER A 231 -18.93 1.30 -29.01
C SER A 231 -20.24 1.25 -29.85
N GLU A 232 -20.70 0.07 -30.25
CA GLU A 232 -22.02 -0.10 -30.92
C GLU A 232 -23.19 0.24 -29.98
N ARG A 233 -23.01 0.08 -28.67
CA ARG A 233 -24.04 0.26 -27.64
C ARG A 233 -23.93 1.57 -26.88
N TYR A 234 -22.71 2.07 -26.70
CA TYR A 234 -22.41 3.24 -25.87
C TYR A 234 -21.57 4.26 -26.65
N LYS A 235 -22.03 5.52 -26.69
CA LYS A 235 -21.26 6.60 -27.35
C LYS A 235 -19.99 6.95 -26.58
N ALA A 236 -20.02 6.90 -25.24
CA ALA A 236 -18.85 7.11 -24.39
C ALA A 236 -18.47 5.77 -23.77
N VAL A 237 -17.37 5.18 -24.22
CA VAL A 237 -16.83 3.93 -23.68
C VAL A 237 -15.78 4.27 -22.62
N ILE A 238 -15.87 3.64 -21.46
CA ILE A 238 -14.91 3.79 -20.35
C ILE A 238 -14.21 2.46 -20.15
N VAL A 239 -12.89 2.50 -20.17
CA VAL A 239 -11.99 1.37 -19.94
C VAL A 239 -11.19 1.63 -18.66
N ALA A 240 -11.24 0.73 -17.71
CA ALA A 240 -10.32 0.70 -16.57
C ALA A 240 -9.22 -0.32 -16.86
N VAL A 241 -7.96 0.08 -16.73
CA VAL A 241 -6.83 -0.79 -17.04
C VAL A 241 -5.78 -0.71 -15.94
N SER A 242 -5.23 -1.86 -15.54
CA SER A 242 -4.09 -1.89 -14.62
C SER A 242 -2.79 -1.51 -15.34
N GLU A 243 -1.92 -0.76 -14.66
CA GLU A 243 -0.56 -0.47 -15.14
C GLU A 243 0.28 -1.74 -15.39
N GLY A 244 -0.10 -2.86 -14.75
CA GLY A 244 0.62 -4.14 -14.78
C GLY A 244 0.18 -5.13 -15.85
N ILE A 245 -0.72 -4.77 -16.79
CA ILE A 245 -1.06 -5.68 -17.89
C ILE A 245 0.15 -5.94 -18.81
N ASP A 246 0.27 -7.16 -19.33
CA ASP A 246 1.36 -7.51 -20.27
C ASP A 246 1.05 -6.99 -21.68
N CYS A 247 1.49 -5.78 -21.99
CA CYS A 247 1.42 -5.18 -23.31
C CYS A 247 2.80 -4.61 -23.73
N LEU A 248 2.93 -4.11 -24.97
CA LEU A 248 4.20 -3.56 -25.43
C LEU A 248 4.72 -2.39 -24.56
N ALA A 249 3.84 -1.58 -23.98
CA ALA A 249 4.23 -0.47 -23.12
C ALA A 249 4.82 -0.93 -21.78
N SER A 250 4.34 -2.04 -21.23
CA SER A 250 4.81 -2.59 -19.93
C SER A 250 6.15 -3.31 -20.01
N ARG A 251 6.67 -3.54 -21.22
CA ARG A 251 7.95 -4.24 -21.46
C ARG A 251 9.19 -3.36 -21.31
N SER A 252 9.05 -2.17 -20.71
CA SER A 252 10.20 -1.33 -20.37
C SER A 252 11.19 -2.06 -19.46
N GLU A 253 12.49 -1.99 -19.79
CA GLU A 253 13.58 -2.55 -18.98
C GLU A 253 14.02 -1.62 -17.83
N ALA A 254 13.47 -0.40 -17.75
CA ALA A 254 13.84 0.55 -16.72
C ALA A 254 13.34 0.09 -15.34
N THR A 255 14.27 0.00 -14.38
CA THR A 255 13.97 -0.41 -13.00
C THR A 255 14.25 0.71 -12.02
N ASP A 256 13.53 0.70 -10.89
CA ASP A 256 13.84 1.57 -9.75
C ASP A 256 15.05 1.04 -8.95
N ALA A 257 15.44 1.75 -7.89
CA ALA A 257 16.58 1.38 -7.04
C ALA A 257 16.41 0.01 -6.32
N PHE A 258 15.22 -0.59 -6.34
CA PHE A 258 14.95 -1.93 -5.79
C PHE A 258 14.91 -3.03 -6.85
N GLY A 259 15.09 -2.68 -8.12
CA GLY A 259 14.95 -3.63 -9.23
C GLY A 259 13.50 -3.85 -9.67
N HIS A 260 12.54 -3.07 -9.16
CA HIS A 260 11.17 -3.12 -9.65
C HIS A 260 11.07 -2.36 -10.97
N LYS A 261 10.42 -2.95 -11.96
CA LYS A 261 10.14 -2.29 -13.24
C LYS A 261 9.30 -1.03 -13.03
N TYR A 262 9.62 0.01 -13.76
CA TYR A 262 8.73 1.15 -13.91
C TYR A 262 7.56 0.73 -14.80
N LEU A 263 6.38 0.58 -14.18
CA LEU A 263 5.14 0.34 -14.88
C LEU A 263 4.43 1.68 -15.09
N SER A 264 4.27 2.09 -16.33
CA SER A 264 3.51 3.30 -16.69
C SER A 264 3.38 3.41 -18.20
N GLY A 265 2.39 4.19 -18.65
CA GLY A 265 2.18 4.46 -20.07
C GLY A 265 1.30 3.46 -20.80
N VAL A 266 0.72 2.49 -20.10
CA VAL A 266 -0.26 1.54 -20.64
C VAL A 266 -1.47 2.29 -21.19
N GLY A 267 -2.01 3.23 -20.42
CA GLY A 267 -3.14 4.06 -20.85
C GLY A 267 -2.82 4.85 -22.11
N LYS A 268 -1.62 5.43 -22.19
CA LYS A 268 -1.19 6.18 -23.37
C LYS A 268 -0.99 5.29 -24.60
N TYR A 269 -0.40 4.14 -24.41
CA TYR A 269 -0.24 3.14 -25.45
C TYR A 269 -1.61 2.70 -26.03
N LEU A 270 -2.55 2.34 -25.15
CA LEU A 270 -3.89 1.95 -25.59
C LEU A 270 -4.68 3.10 -26.20
N GLU A 271 -4.41 4.36 -25.80
CA GLU A 271 -4.99 5.55 -26.46
C GLU A 271 -4.57 5.63 -27.93
N GLU A 272 -3.26 5.47 -28.21
CA GLU A 272 -2.72 5.49 -29.57
C GLU A 272 -3.27 4.32 -30.40
N LEU A 273 -3.20 3.11 -29.85
CA LEU A 273 -3.73 1.90 -30.48
C LEU A 273 -5.23 2.05 -30.82
N THR A 274 -6.04 2.56 -29.91
CA THR A 274 -7.48 2.75 -30.12
C THR A 274 -7.74 3.83 -31.15
N ARG A 275 -7.02 4.93 -31.12
CA ARG A 275 -7.16 6.03 -32.09
C ARG A 275 -6.90 5.56 -33.52
N ASP A 276 -5.84 4.78 -33.69
CA ASP A 276 -5.40 4.33 -35.03
C ASP A 276 -6.36 3.30 -35.63
N HIS A 277 -7.01 2.46 -34.82
CA HIS A 277 -7.86 1.36 -35.29
C HIS A 277 -9.37 1.63 -35.22
N ILE A 278 -9.84 2.49 -34.31
CA ILE A 278 -11.26 2.77 -34.11
C ILE A 278 -11.69 4.09 -34.76
N GLY A 279 -10.77 5.07 -34.86
CA GLY A 279 -11.03 6.36 -35.52
C GLY A 279 -11.99 7.28 -34.78
N CYS A 280 -12.16 7.13 -33.46
CA CYS A 280 -12.96 8.01 -32.63
C CYS A 280 -12.09 8.92 -31.73
N LYS A 281 -12.73 9.82 -30.98
CA LYS A 281 -12.01 10.59 -29.95
C LYS A 281 -11.56 9.67 -28.82
N VAL A 282 -10.26 9.63 -28.55
CA VAL A 282 -9.69 8.82 -27.44
C VAL A 282 -8.95 9.72 -26.46
N ARG A 283 -9.01 9.37 -25.20
CA ARG A 283 -8.28 10.03 -24.11
C ARG A 283 -7.79 8.97 -23.11
N SER A 284 -6.57 9.10 -22.67
CA SER A 284 -6.06 8.37 -21.50
C SER A 284 -5.92 9.28 -20.28
N ILE A 285 -6.12 8.71 -19.10
CA ILE A 285 -5.99 9.36 -17.80
C ILE A 285 -5.24 8.40 -16.90
N GLU A 286 -4.08 8.81 -16.42
CA GLU A 286 -3.31 8.07 -15.42
C GLU A 286 -3.64 8.62 -14.04
N LEU A 287 -4.18 7.79 -13.14
CA LEU A 287 -4.47 8.21 -11.77
C LEU A 287 -3.18 8.39 -10.96
N ASN A 288 -2.19 7.56 -11.22
CA ASN A 288 -0.84 7.66 -10.70
C ASN A 288 -0.80 7.99 -9.19
N VAL A 289 0.11 8.85 -8.73
CA VAL A 289 0.31 9.16 -7.31
C VAL A 289 -0.93 9.71 -6.60
N MET A 290 -1.88 10.31 -7.33
CA MET A 290 -3.09 10.86 -6.74
C MET A 290 -3.95 9.81 -6.04
N GLN A 291 -4.03 8.59 -6.58
CA GLN A 291 -4.83 7.52 -5.98
C GLN A 291 -4.27 7.04 -4.63
N ARG A 292 -2.99 7.22 -4.36
CA ARG A 292 -2.38 6.81 -3.08
C ARG A 292 -2.28 7.93 -2.05
N CYS A 293 -2.42 9.20 -2.46
CA CYS A 293 -2.32 10.36 -1.57
C CYS A 293 -3.63 11.14 -1.42
N GLY A 294 -4.74 10.67 -2.00
CA GLY A 294 -6.05 11.34 -1.99
C GLY A 294 -6.73 11.31 -0.62
N SER A 295 -6.16 11.99 0.37
CA SER A 295 -6.66 11.99 1.76
C SER A 295 -7.99 12.70 1.95
N HIS A 296 -8.37 13.63 1.05
CA HIS A 296 -9.64 14.37 1.12
C HIS A 296 -10.90 13.49 1.00
N ILE A 297 -10.76 12.30 0.42
CA ILE A 297 -11.83 11.30 0.32
C ILE A 297 -11.44 9.94 0.92
N ALA A 298 -10.44 9.92 1.79
CA ALA A 298 -10.00 8.68 2.45
C ALA A 298 -11.19 7.92 3.08
N SER A 299 -11.11 6.61 3.11
CA SER A 299 -12.11 5.77 3.77
C SER A 299 -11.94 5.85 5.29
N LEU A 300 -13.01 6.22 6.00
CA LEU A 300 -12.99 6.24 7.47
C LEU A 300 -12.74 4.84 8.05
N THR A 301 -13.26 3.81 7.41
CA THR A 301 -13.01 2.41 7.80
C THR A 301 -11.52 2.08 7.69
N ASP A 302 -10.89 2.42 6.57
CA ASP A 302 -9.47 2.19 6.33
C ASP A 302 -8.59 2.95 7.33
N LEU A 303 -8.94 4.21 7.64
CA LEU A 303 -8.23 5.00 8.66
C LEU A 303 -8.38 4.41 10.07
N ASP A 304 -9.57 3.94 10.46
CA ASP A 304 -9.81 3.29 11.74
C ASP A 304 -9.05 1.96 11.85
N GLU A 305 -9.12 1.15 10.82
CA GLU A 305 -8.43 -0.13 10.76
C GLU A 305 -6.90 0.05 10.75
N ALA A 306 -6.38 1.05 10.05
CA ALA A 306 -4.97 1.42 10.09
C ALA A 306 -4.53 1.83 11.50
N TRP A 307 -5.34 2.62 12.20
CA TRP A 307 -5.06 2.96 13.61
C TRP A 307 -5.09 1.73 14.52
N ARG A 308 -6.11 0.87 14.38
CA ARG A 308 -6.25 -0.35 15.19
C ARG A 308 -5.10 -1.33 14.99
N ILE A 309 -4.62 -1.50 13.76
CA ILE A 309 -3.52 -2.43 13.48
C ILE A 309 -2.19 -1.91 14.04
N GLY A 310 -1.97 -0.59 14.01
CA GLY A 310 -0.83 0.04 14.67
C GLY A 310 -0.84 -0.17 16.19
N ALA A 311 -1.99 0.04 16.83
CA ALA A 311 -2.20 -0.20 18.27
C ALA A 311 -2.01 -1.70 18.62
N ALA A 312 -2.52 -2.60 17.77
CA ALA A 312 -2.38 -4.04 17.99
C ALA A 312 -0.92 -4.49 17.92
N ALA A 313 -0.09 -3.88 17.08
CA ALA A 313 1.34 -4.19 16.99
C ALA A 313 2.07 -3.88 18.30
N VAL A 314 1.73 -2.79 18.98
CA VAL A 314 2.30 -2.45 20.29
C VAL A 314 1.91 -3.49 21.34
N ASN A 315 0.63 -3.87 21.37
CA ASN A 315 0.16 -4.92 22.28
C ASN A 315 0.84 -6.27 21.99
N GLU A 316 1.06 -6.60 20.72
CA GLU A 316 1.76 -7.83 20.34
C GLU A 316 3.18 -7.86 20.91
N ALA A 317 3.95 -6.80 20.73
CA ALA A 317 5.32 -6.72 21.24
C ALA A 317 5.39 -6.68 22.77
N LEU A 318 4.59 -5.83 23.42
CA LEU A 318 4.77 -5.49 24.83
C LEU A 318 3.94 -6.35 25.77
N LYS A 319 2.74 -6.72 25.37
CA LYS A 319 1.84 -7.50 26.23
C LYS A 319 1.93 -9.01 25.98
N TYR A 320 2.06 -9.40 24.71
CA TYR A 320 2.09 -10.81 24.32
C TYR A 320 3.51 -11.33 24.04
N GLY A 321 4.51 -10.45 23.94
CA GLY A 321 5.91 -10.80 23.75
C GLY A 321 6.26 -11.24 22.32
N GLY A 322 5.37 -11.00 21.36
CA GLY A 322 5.58 -11.36 19.97
C GLY A 322 6.69 -10.54 19.30
N SER A 323 7.42 -11.17 18.40
CA SER A 323 8.49 -10.56 17.60
C SER A 323 8.65 -11.34 16.30
N GLY A 324 9.15 -10.71 15.23
CA GLY A 324 9.31 -11.33 13.92
C GLY A 324 7.97 -11.64 13.23
N VAL A 325 6.93 -10.90 13.58
CA VAL A 325 5.57 -11.06 13.03
C VAL A 325 5.10 -9.81 12.33
N MET A 326 4.19 -9.96 11.39
CA MET A 326 3.38 -8.88 10.83
C MET A 326 1.97 -8.94 11.43
N MET A 327 1.39 -7.81 11.77
CA MET A 327 -0.03 -7.78 12.08
C MET A 327 -0.86 -7.93 10.81
N GLY A 328 -2.00 -8.62 10.88
CA GLY A 328 -2.87 -8.82 9.71
C GLY A 328 -4.34 -8.84 10.07
N PHE A 329 -5.19 -8.53 9.09
CA PHE A 329 -6.63 -8.60 9.23
C PHE A 329 -7.16 -10.00 8.91
N ARG A 330 -8.15 -10.43 9.68
CA ARG A 330 -8.94 -11.62 9.39
C ARG A 330 -10.41 -11.24 9.29
N ARG A 331 -11.04 -11.56 8.17
CA ARG A 331 -12.47 -11.36 7.98
C ARG A 331 -13.26 -12.22 8.97
N ILE A 332 -14.09 -11.57 9.78
CA ILE A 332 -14.97 -12.24 10.73
C ILE A 332 -16.39 -12.33 10.16
N SER A 333 -16.88 -11.24 9.55
CA SER A 333 -18.23 -11.15 9.00
C SER A 333 -18.32 -10.10 7.90
N ASN A 334 -19.17 -10.34 6.90
CA ASN A 334 -19.48 -9.39 5.84
C ASN A 334 -20.71 -8.52 6.17
N ASN A 335 -21.64 -9.04 6.94
CA ASN A 335 -22.84 -8.31 7.32
C ASN A 335 -23.25 -8.61 8.78
N PRO A 336 -23.05 -7.67 9.73
CA PRO A 336 -22.29 -6.43 9.52
C PRO A 336 -20.81 -6.69 9.24
N TYR A 337 -20.15 -5.79 8.52
CA TYR A 337 -18.72 -5.89 8.23
C TYR A 337 -17.91 -5.87 9.54
N ARG A 338 -17.04 -6.87 9.73
CA ARG A 338 -16.15 -6.97 10.88
C ARG A 338 -14.85 -7.67 10.50
N VAL A 339 -13.75 -7.11 11.00
CA VAL A 339 -12.41 -7.72 10.92
C VAL A 339 -11.79 -7.83 12.31
N GLY A 340 -11.10 -8.94 12.55
CA GLY A 340 -10.18 -9.13 13.66
C GLY A 340 -8.75 -8.80 13.23
N ILE A 341 -7.85 -8.63 14.20
CA ILE A 341 -6.43 -8.43 14.00
C ILE A 341 -5.68 -9.54 14.68
N ALA A 342 -4.70 -10.13 14.01
CA ALA A 342 -3.87 -11.20 14.55
C ALA A 342 -2.44 -11.07 14.04
N PRO A 343 -1.43 -11.57 14.80
CA PRO A 343 -0.08 -11.70 14.30
C PRO A 343 -0.03 -12.78 13.21
N LEU A 344 0.76 -12.52 12.19
CA LEU A 344 1.05 -13.42 11.07
C LEU A 344 2.55 -13.72 11.08
N ASP A 345 2.90 -14.99 10.96
CA ASP A 345 4.29 -15.42 10.87
C ASP A 345 4.89 -15.00 9.52
N LEU A 346 5.92 -14.19 9.57
CA LEU A 346 6.58 -13.67 8.37
C LEU A 346 7.31 -14.75 7.56
N SER A 347 7.66 -15.89 8.18
CA SER A 347 8.26 -17.02 7.45
C SER A 347 7.30 -17.61 6.40
N LEU A 348 6.00 -17.45 6.59
CA LEU A 348 4.97 -17.92 5.67
C LEU A 348 4.74 -16.95 4.48
N ILE A 349 5.17 -15.70 4.59
CA ILE A 349 4.96 -14.69 3.53
C ILE A 349 5.83 -14.97 2.31
N HIS A 350 7.03 -15.52 2.48
CA HIS A 350 7.94 -15.88 1.39
C HIS A 350 7.63 -17.20 0.70
N ILE A 351 6.70 -18.01 1.25
CA ILE A 351 6.31 -19.30 0.66
C ILE A 351 5.25 -19.12 -0.43
N SER A 352 4.50 -18.05 -0.37
CA SER A 352 3.53 -17.69 -1.41
C SER A 352 4.16 -16.62 -2.33
N GLU A 353 4.83 -17.03 -3.42
CA GLU A 353 4.79 -16.20 -4.62
C GLU A 353 3.32 -15.86 -4.89
N PRO A 354 3.01 -14.63 -5.40
CA PRO A 354 1.65 -14.33 -5.81
C PRO A 354 1.27 -15.40 -6.83
N THR A 355 0.60 -16.42 -6.36
CA THR A 355 -0.03 -17.41 -7.21
C THR A 355 -0.95 -16.59 -8.09
N ARG A 356 -0.68 -16.55 -9.42
CA ARG A 356 -1.70 -16.23 -10.41
C ARG A 356 -2.95 -16.91 -9.89
N LEU A 357 -3.99 -16.11 -9.57
CA LEU A 357 -5.28 -16.68 -9.24
C LEU A 357 -5.66 -17.52 -10.45
N ASP A 358 -5.48 -18.83 -10.35
CA ASP A 358 -6.10 -19.78 -11.26
C ASP A 358 -7.61 -19.65 -11.04
N VAL A 359 -8.17 -18.69 -11.77
CA VAL A 359 -9.61 -18.45 -11.79
C VAL A 359 -10.26 -19.46 -12.72
#